data_66bf0f19cd50f1f7253cb1d22289ad2a
#
_entry.id   66bf0f19cd50f1f7253cb1d22289ad2a
#
_cell.length_a   1.000
_cell.length_b   1.000
_cell.length_c   1.000
_cell.angle_alpha   90.00
_cell.angle_beta   90.00
_cell.angle_gamma   90.00
#
_symmetry.space_group_name_H-M   'P 1'
#
loop_
_entity.id
_entity.type
_entity.pdbx_description
1 polymer ?
#
loop_
_entity_poly.entity_id
_entity_poly.type
_entity_poly.pdbx_seq_one_letter_code
_entity_poly.pdbx_strand_id
1 'polypeptide(L)'
;MVARITVTGISPSPSRYAAPMEEQPQQIRIVLDDAIAQGEYINFANIIHSPSEFVVDLGRVVPGKNDVKVYSRAIMTPLHAKQLLEALAHNISLFEQKFGDIRVEGTTPFPTNEPSN
;
A
#
# COMPACT_ATOMS: atom_id res chain seq x y z
N MET A 1 -6.30 -18.14 -5.25
CA MET A 1 -7.14 -17.13 -5.97
C MET A 1 -6.27 -16.40 -6.97
N VAL A 2 -6.75 -16.26 -8.16
CA VAL A 2 -6.04 -15.55 -9.24
C VAL A 2 -6.95 -14.44 -9.75
N ALA A 3 -6.45 -13.22 -9.76
CA ALA A 3 -7.15 -12.07 -10.33
C ALA A 3 -6.30 -11.49 -11.46
N ARG A 4 -6.95 -10.93 -12.45
CA ARG A 4 -6.26 -10.23 -13.53
C ARG A 4 -6.53 -8.74 -13.37
N ILE A 5 -5.45 -7.98 -13.41
CA ILE A 5 -5.50 -6.52 -13.38
C ILE A 5 -4.90 -6.01 -14.67
N THR A 6 -5.63 -5.11 -15.33
CA THR A 6 -5.08 -4.37 -16.46
C THR A 6 -4.46 -3.09 -15.92
N VAL A 7 -3.16 -2.95 -16.09
CA VAL A 7 -2.43 -1.78 -15.65
C VAL A 7 -2.19 -0.89 -16.85
N THR A 8 -2.77 0.30 -16.80
CA THR A 8 -2.57 1.33 -17.83
C THR A 8 -1.82 2.50 -17.21
N GLY A 9 -0.95 3.11 -17.98
CA GLY A 9 -0.29 4.34 -17.55
C GLY A 9 0.96 4.16 -16.70
N ILE A 10 1.39 2.93 -16.43
CA ILE A 10 2.70 2.70 -15.85
C ILE A 10 3.68 2.56 -17.00
N SER A 11 4.03 3.65 -17.62
CA SER A 11 5.16 3.64 -18.51
C SER A 11 6.36 4.18 -17.76
N PRO A 12 7.47 3.45 -17.79
CA PRO A 12 8.72 4.05 -17.36
C PRO A 12 8.98 5.28 -18.22
N SER A 13 9.55 6.31 -17.65
CA SER A 13 10.00 7.47 -18.40
C SER A 13 10.72 6.98 -19.64
N PRO A 14 10.41 7.51 -20.82
CA PRO A 14 11.06 7.02 -22.04
C PRO A 14 12.57 7.21 -21.90
N SER A 15 13.27 6.10 -21.85
CA SER A 15 14.70 6.11 -21.90
C SER A 15 15.11 6.65 -23.27
N ARG A 16 16.19 7.40 -23.33
CA ARG A 16 16.71 7.91 -24.61
C ARG A 16 17.02 6.81 -25.62
N TYR A 17 17.08 5.58 -25.15
CA TYR A 17 17.46 4.43 -25.95
C TYR A 17 16.29 3.51 -26.24
N ALA A 18 15.13 3.78 -25.68
CA ALA A 18 13.96 2.97 -25.97
C ALA A 18 13.31 3.49 -27.24
N ALA A 19 13.19 2.63 -28.23
CA ALA A 19 12.30 2.91 -29.34
C ALA A 19 10.90 3.16 -28.78
N PRO A 20 10.13 4.10 -29.35
CA PRO A 20 8.76 4.29 -28.91
C PRO A 20 8.01 2.99 -29.14
N MET A 21 7.87 2.22 -28.09
CA MET A 21 6.99 1.06 -28.10
C MET A 21 5.59 1.56 -27.85
N GLU A 22 4.68 1.12 -28.68
CA GLU A 22 3.28 1.38 -28.43
C GLU A 22 2.95 0.89 -27.03
N GLU A 23 2.43 1.80 -26.22
CA GLU A 23 1.98 1.45 -24.88
C GLU A 23 0.77 0.53 -25.02
N GLN A 24 1.00 -0.75 -24.80
CA GLN A 24 -0.10 -1.69 -24.67
C GLN A 24 -0.38 -1.91 -23.19
N PRO A 25 -1.65 -1.92 -22.80
CA PRO A 25 -1.98 -2.26 -21.41
C PRO A 25 -1.42 -3.64 -21.10
N GLN A 26 -0.63 -3.71 -20.04
CA GLN A 26 -0.10 -4.98 -19.56
C GLN A 26 -1.14 -5.66 -18.69
N GLN A 27 -1.42 -6.91 -19.01
CA GLN A 27 -2.24 -7.75 -18.16
C GLN A 27 -1.36 -8.41 -17.13
N ILE A 28 -1.63 -8.12 -15.87
CA ILE A 28 -0.92 -8.70 -14.75
C ILE A 28 -1.81 -9.78 -14.14
N ARG A 29 -1.24 -10.96 -13.97
CA ARG A 29 -1.90 -12.04 -13.26
C ARG A 29 -1.49 -12.00 -11.80
N ILE A 30 -2.47 -11.84 -10.91
CA ILE A 30 -2.23 -11.87 -9.48
C ILE A 30 -2.38 -13.31 -9.00
N VAL A 31 -1.31 -13.84 -8.41
CA VAL A 31 -1.31 -15.17 -7.82
C VAL A 31 -1.28 -15.02 -6.31
N LEU A 32 -2.23 -15.65 -5.65
CA LEU A 32 -2.40 -15.56 -4.20
C LEU A 32 -2.30 -16.95 -3.61
N ASP A 33 -1.22 -17.21 -2.88
CA ASP A 33 -1.04 -18.49 -2.19
C ASP A 33 -2.10 -18.66 -1.11
N ASP A 34 -2.51 -19.91 -0.88
CA ASP A 34 -3.56 -20.22 0.08
C ASP A 34 -3.24 -19.68 1.48
N ALA A 35 -2.00 -19.77 1.91
CA ALA A 35 -1.59 -19.26 3.22
C ALA A 35 -1.72 -17.74 3.31
N ILE A 36 -1.45 -17.03 2.22
CA ILE A 36 -1.58 -15.58 2.14
C ILE A 36 -3.05 -15.17 1.98
N ALA A 37 -3.83 -16.00 1.29
CA ALA A 37 -5.23 -15.72 1.01
C ALA A 37 -6.10 -15.63 2.27
N GLN A 38 -5.66 -16.25 3.36
CA GLN A 38 -6.35 -16.14 4.66
C GLN A 38 -6.36 -14.72 5.18
N GLY A 39 -5.31 -13.97 4.87
CA GLY A 39 -5.17 -12.58 5.31
C GLY A 39 -4.83 -12.45 6.78
N GLU A 40 -4.48 -11.25 7.16
CA GLU A 40 -4.21 -10.87 8.54
C GLU A 40 -5.00 -9.63 8.88
N TYR A 41 -5.62 -9.62 10.04
CA TYR A 41 -6.29 -8.42 10.53
C TYR A 41 -5.26 -7.41 11.00
N ILE A 42 -5.22 -6.25 10.38
CA ILE A 42 -4.25 -5.21 10.66
C ILE A 42 -4.96 -3.98 11.20
N ASN A 43 -4.52 -3.52 12.35
CA ASN A 43 -4.99 -2.27 12.95
C ASN A 43 -3.84 -1.36 13.37
N PHE A 44 -2.64 -1.64 12.89
CA PHE A 44 -1.44 -0.86 13.20
C PHE A 44 -0.52 -0.84 12.00
N ALA A 45 0.06 0.31 11.73
CA ALA A 45 1.11 0.44 10.74
C ALA A 45 2.21 1.34 11.27
N ASN A 46 3.44 0.91 11.13
CA ASN A 46 4.61 1.74 11.40
C ASN A 46 5.36 1.94 10.08
N ILE A 47 5.58 3.19 9.73
CA ILE A 47 6.20 3.53 8.45
C ILE A 47 7.45 4.34 8.74
N ILE A 48 8.59 3.84 8.25
CA ILE A 48 9.86 4.54 8.32
C ILE A 48 10.43 4.68 6.91
N HIS A 49 11.31 5.63 6.74
CA HIS A 49 11.90 5.88 5.43
C HIS A 49 13.37 6.28 5.54
N SER A 50 14.07 6.04 4.46
CA SER A 50 15.39 6.57 4.16
C SER A 50 15.33 7.24 2.79
N PRO A 51 16.40 7.87 2.31
CA PRO A 51 16.38 8.44 0.97
C PRO A 51 16.14 7.44 -0.15
N SER A 52 16.38 6.15 0.09
CA SER A 52 16.29 5.12 -0.94
C SER A 52 15.07 4.21 -0.81
N GLU A 53 14.45 4.12 0.37
CA GLU A 53 13.37 3.15 0.55
C GLU A 53 12.41 3.54 1.67
N PHE A 54 11.21 2.97 1.58
CA PHE A 54 10.21 3.00 2.64
C PHE A 54 10.03 1.61 3.19
N VAL A 55 9.91 1.51 4.51
CA VAL A 55 9.60 0.25 5.20
C VAL A 55 8.25 0.41 5.88
N VAL A 56 7.31 -0.45 5.51
CA VAL A 56 5.96 -0.44 6.05
C VAL A 56 5.74 -1.72 6.84
N ASP A 57 5.64 -1.57 8.14
CA ASP A 57 5.35 -2.69 9.05
C ASP A 57 3.87 -2.68 9.37
N LEU A 58 3.21 -3.78 9.07
CA LEU A 58 1.80 -3.95 9.33
C LEU A 58 1.61 -4.94 10.47
N GLY A 59 0.82 -4.55 11.45
CA GLY A 59 0.69 -5.34 12.64
C GLY A 59 -0.66 -5.19 13.33
N ARG A 60 -0.72 -5.76 14.49
CA ARG A 60 -1.93 -5.78 15.29
C ARG A 60 -1.63 -5.42 16.73
N VAL A 61 -2.38 -4.46 17.23
CA VAL A 61 -2.43 -4.13 18.65
C VAL A 61 -3.51 -5.01 19.29
N VAL A 62 -3.14 -5.72 20.33
CA VAL A 62 -4.08 -6.55 21.08
C VAL A 62 -4.55 -5.75 22.28
N PRO A 63 -5.88 -5.58 22.49
CA PRO A 63 -6.39 -4.90 23.66
C PRO A 63 -5.86 -5.52 24.95
N GLY A 64 -5.43 -4.68 25.88
CA GLY A 64 -4.90 -5.12 27.16
C GLY A 64 -3.41 -5.45 27.16
N LYS A 65 -2.76 -5.32 26.03
CA LYS A 65 -1.30 -5.51 25.92
C LYS A 65 -0.66 -4.27 25.32
N ASN A 66 0.57 -4.00 25.72
CA ASN A 66 1.33 -2.87 25.21
C ASN A 66 2.19 -3.24 24.00
N ASP A 67 2.10 -4.49 23.56
CA ASP A 67 2.91 -5.00 22.48
C ASP A 67 2.13 -4.96 21.17
N VAL A 68 2.85 -4.66 20.10
CA VAL A 68 2.34 -4.75 18.74
C VAL A 68 3.04 -5.91 18.07
N LYS A 69 2.26 -6.85 17.55
CA LYS A 69 2.82 -7.93 16.75
C LYS A 69 2.81 -7.52 15.29
N VAL A 70 3.98 -7.50 14.69
CA VAL A 70 4.13 -7.21 13.27
C VAL A 70 3.99 -8.52 12.48
N TYR A 71 3.09 -8.52 11.51
CA TYR A 71 2.83 -9.68 10.66
C TYR A 71 3.52 -9.58 9.31
N SER A 72 3.76 -8.38 8.84
CA SER A 72 4.33 -8.17 7.51
C SER A 72 5.19 -6.93 7.51
N ARG A 73 6.32 -7.04 6.84
CA ARG A 73 7.19 -5.91 6.56
C ARG A 73 7.36 -5.80 5.06
N ALA A 74 6.90 -4.69 4.51
CA ALA A 74 7.05 -4.39 3.10
C ALA A 74 8.11 -3.32 2.91
N ILE A 75 9.03 -3.57 2.01
CA ILE A 75 10.09 -2.61 1.66
C ILE A 75 9.88 -2.21 0.22
N MET A 76 9.84 -0.91 -0.03
CA MET A 76 9.56 -0.40 -1.36
C MET A 76 10.33 0.88 -1.64
N THR A 77 10.46 1.20 -2.91
CA THR A 77 11.07 2.47 -3.31
C THR A 77 10.14 3.62 -2.97
N PRO A 78 10.67 4.85 -2.85
CA PRO A 78 9.82 6.03 -2.66
C PRO A 78 8.74 6.17 -3.73
N LEU A 79 9.07 5.85 -4.97
CA LEU A 79 8.09 5.87 -6.06
C LEU A 79 6.94 4.89 -5.79
N HIS A 80 7.25 3.68 -5.43
CA HIS A 80 6.21 2.67 -5.16
C HIS A 80 5.39 3.01 -3.92
N ALA A 81 6.01 3.62 -2.91
CA ALA A 81 5.27 4.10 -1.75
C ALA A 81 4.25 5.16 -2.12
N LYS A 82 4.63 6.08 -3.00
CA LYS A 82 3.72 7.11 -3.48
C LYS A 82 2.59 6.52 -4.33
N GLN A 83 2.91 5.56 -5.18
CA GLN A 83 1.91 4.87 -5.99
C GLN A 83 0.92 4.09 -5.10
N LEU A 84 1.42 3.45 -4.04
CA LEU A 84 0.56 2.76 -3.08
C LEU A 84 -0.39 3.74 -2.40
N LEU A 85 0.11 4.88 -1.97
CA LEU A 85 -0.72 5.93 -1.37
C LEU A 85 -1.84 6.37 -2.34
N GLU A 86 -1.48 6.61 -3.60
CA GLU A 86 -2.46 7.05 -4.59
C GLU A 86 -3.51 5.97 -4.86
N ALA A 87 -3.09 4.71 -4.96
CA ALA A 87 -4.00 3.60 -5.18
C ALA A 87 -4.95 3.43 -3.99
N LEU A 88 -4.44 3.52 -2.78
CA LEU A 88 -5.25 3.41 -1.58
C LEU A 88 -6.23 4.58 -1.48
N ALA A 89 -5.76 5.80 -1.74
CA ALA A 89 -6.61 6.99 -1.71
C ALA A 89 -7.75 6.88 -2.73
N HIS A 90 -7.45 6.37 -3.92
CA HIS A 90 -8.46 6.16 -4.96
C HIS A 90 -9.55 5.17 -4.50
N ASN A 91 -9.14 4.06 -3.91
CA ASN A 91 -10.08 3.07 -3.41
C ASN A 91 -10.92 3.59 -2.25
N ILE A 92 -10.30 4.36 -1.36
CA ILE A 92 -11.04 5.01 -0.26
C ILE A 92 -12.09 5.96 -0.84
N SER A 93 -11.74 6.73 -1.87
CA SER A 93 -12.68 7.64 -2.53
C SER A 93 -13.87 6.88 -3.11
N LEU A 94 -13.62 5.77 -3.78
CA LEU A 94 -14.69 4.92 -4.33
C LEU A 94 -15.59 4.37 -3.22
N PHE A 95 -14.99 3.94 -2.13
CA PHE A 95 -15.75 3.46 -0.97
C PHE A 95 -16.65 4.56 -0.41
N GLU A 96 -16.09 5.74 -0.21
CA GLU A 96 -16.82 6.87 0.38
C GLU A 96 -17.97 7.34 -0.51
N GLN A 97 -17.81 7.28 -1.83
CA GLN A 97 -18.88 7.60 -2.76
C GLN A 97 -20.06 6.63 -2.64
N LYS A 98 -19.77 5.37 -2.32
CA LYS A 98 -20.79 4.33 -2.26
C LYS A 98 -21.41 4.18 -0.89
N PHE A 99 -20.61 4.30 0.16
CA PHE A 99 -21.01 3.98 1.54
C PHE A 99 -21.00 5.16 2.48
N GLY A 100 -20.51 6.31 2.05
CA GLY A 100 -20.36 7.48 2.89
C GLY A 100 -18.96 7.65 3.45
N ASP A 101 -18.69 8.80 4.00
CA ASP A 101 -17.37 9.17 4.46
C ASP A 101 -16.89 8.29 5.62
N ILE A 102 -15.63 7.91 5.53
CA ILE A 102 -14.98 7.23 6.65
C ILE A 102 -14.60 8.29 7.67
N ARG A 103 -15.14 8.17 8.88
CA ARG A 103 -14.81 9.11 9.94
C ARG A 103 -13.59 8.63 10.68
N VAL A 104 -12.59 9.51 10.75
CA VAL A 104 -11.41 9.30 11.58
C VAL A 104 -11.59 10.20 12.79
N GLU A 105 -12.22 9.67 13.84
CA GLU A 105 -12.48 10.41 15.05
C GLU A 105 -11.51 10.00 16.16
N GLY A 106 -11.06 10.99 16.90
CA GLY A 106 -10.25 10.76 18.09
C GLY A 106 -8.78 10.55 17.79
N THR A 107 -8.23 9.53 18.40
CA THR A 107 -6.80 9.23 18.26
C THR A 107 -6.47 8.63 16.92
N THR A 108 -5.31 9.01 16.37
CA THR A 108 -4.78 8.35 15.20
C THR A 108 -4.42 6.91 15.56
N PRO A 109 -5.09 5.92 14.98
CA PRO A 109 -4.76 4.52 15.28
C PRO A 109 -3.41 4.10 14.71
N PHE A 110 -2.86 4.85 13.77
CA PHE A 110 -1.57 4.56 13.18
C PHE A 110 -0.58 5.63 13.62
N PRO A 111 0.37 5.26 14.52
CA PRO A 111 1.41 6.22 14.88
C PRO A 111 2.26 6.53 13.66
N THR A 112 2.50 7.80 13.45
CA THR A 112 3.38 8.25 12.40
C THR A 112 4.72 8.62 13.03
N ASN A 113 5.80 8.16 12.42
CA ASN A 113 7.13 8.58 12.84
C ASN A 113 7.44 9.95 12.24
N GLU A 114 6.63 10.93 12.61
CA GLU A 114 6.95 12.28 12.25
C GLU A 114 8.09 12.78 13.14
N PRO A 115 9.11 13.42 12.55
CA PRO A 115 10.09 14.07 13.38
C PRO A 115 9.37 15.09 14.24
N SER A 116 9.50 14.95 15.54
CA SER A 116 8.95 15.93 16.48
C SER A 116 9.71 17.24 16.26
N ASN A 117 9.02 18.20 15.79
CA ASN A 117 9.53 19.56 15.74
C ASN A 117 9.50 20.19 17.12
#